data_4fb026e3642c1184b23bfe42b0c09f6d
#
_entry.id   4fb026e3642c1184b23bfe42b0c09f6d
#
_cell.length_a   1.000
_cell.length_b   1.000
_cell.length_c   1.000
_cell.angle_alpha   90.00
_cell.angle_beta   90.00
_cell.angle_gamma   90.00
#
_symmetry.space_group_name_H-M   'P 1'
#
loop_
_entity.id
_entity.type
_entity.pdbx_description
1 polymer ?
#
loop_
_entity_poly.entity_id
_entity_poly.type
_entity_poly.pdbx_seq_one_letter_code
_entity_poly.pdbx_strand_id
1 'polypeptide(L)'
;MAHKRLTSACLSCLTRGQLDKYPENISEEQQIMFKQKVLQILATAADNESAPMLVNKIDQLRMEMFGSNTDYSEIKQYFNEYVMKKQTRIEYEVVKAEDQLMRALQYAMTGNYIDFGAMESVSEEKFEELLVSAKFISLDEQEYKNLKNDLETAKTIVFLHDNCGEIVFDSDRKNHTFSSAGTLLLCK
;
A
#
# COMPACT_ATOMS: atom_id res chain seq x y z
N MET A 1 27.67 -9.96 -1.71
CA MET A 1 26.78 -10.63 -0.75
C MET A 1 25.38 -10.60 -1.32
N ALA A 2 24.72 -11.76 -1.47
CA ALA A 2 23.31 -11.77 -1.89
C ALA A 2 22.49 -11.07 -0.80
N HIS A 3 21.75 -10.03 -1.14
CA HIS A 3 20.84 -9.38 -0.21
C HIS A 3 19.77 -10.38 0.19
N LYS A 4 19.69 -10.74 1.46
CA LYS A 4 18.57 -11.50 2.00
C LYS A 4 17.30 -10.69 1.75
N ARG A 5 16.37 -11.24 0.98
CA ARG A 5 15.07 -10.58 0.70
C ARG A 5 14.14 -10.59 1.92
N LEU A 6 14.33 -11.52 2.84
CA LEU A 6 13.55 -11.66 4.06
C LEU A 6 14.37 -11.20 5.28
N THR A 7 13.84 -10.23 6.01
CA THR A 7 14.44 -9.71 7.25
C THR A 7 13.70 -10.25 8.48
N SER A 8 14.29 -10.12 9.66
CA SER A 8 13.61 -10.45 10.92
C SER A 8 12.34 -9.64 11.13
N ALA A 9 12.33 -8.37 10.68
CA ALA A 9 11.14 -7.52 10.70
C ALA A 9 10.03 -8.06 9.81
N CYS A 10 10.37 -8.60 8.61
CA CYS A 10 9.40 -9.26 7.74
C CYS A 10 8.76 -10.48 8.43
N LEU A 11 9.56 -11.32 9.07
CA LEU A 11 9.03 -12.49 9.79
C LEU A 11 8.10 -12.07 10.93
N SER A 12 8.48 -11.07 11.72
CA SER A 12 7.63 -10.54 12.80
C SER A 12 6.32 -9.96 12.29
N CYS A 13 6.36 -9.24 11.15
CA CYS A 13 5.18 -8.68 10.51
C CYS A 13 4.25 -9.79 10.00
N LEU A 14 4.80 -10.76 9.25
CA LEU A 14 4.02 -11.88 8.71
C LEU A 14 3.40 -12.73 9.81
N THR A 15 4.13 -13.01 10.90
CA THR A 15 3.61 -13.76 12.03
C THR A 15 2.42 -13.05 12.66
N ARG A 16 2.53 -11.75 12.94
CA ARG A 16 1.44 -10.96 13.52
C ARG A 16 0.25 -10.82 12.57
N GLY A 17 0.54 -10.57 11.28
CA GLY A 17 -0.48 -10.22 10.31
C GLY A 17 -1.19 -11.41 9.65
N GLN A 18 -0.67 -12.66 9.76
CA GLN A 18 -1.20 -13.79 9.02
C GLN A 18 -1.75 -14.94 9.87
N LEU A 19 -1.30 -15.08 11.14
CA LEU A 19 -1.67 -16.23 11.98
C LEU A 19 -3.17 -16.26 12.33
N ASP A 20 -3.81 -15.11 12.45
CA ASP A 20 -5.21 -15.00 12.84
C ASP A 20 -6.14 -14.66 11.67
N LYS A 21 -5.63 -14.65 10.43
CA LYS A 21 -6.45 -14.44 9.22
C LYS A 21 -7.04 -15.75 8.72
N TYR A 22 -8.15 -16.16 9.32
CA TYR A 22 -8.97 -17.31 8.92
C TYR A 22 -10.47 -17.01 9.14
N PRO A 23 -11.42 -17.78 8.54
CA PRO A 23 -12.85 -17.56 8.73
C PRO A 23 -13.28 -17.70 10.20
N GLU A 24 -14.26 -16.89 10.63
CA GLU A 24 -14.72 -16.85 12.03
C GLU A 24 -15.33 -18.18 12.52
N ASN A 25 -15.96 -18.95 11.61
CA ASN A 25 -16.76 -20.12 11.97
C ASN A 25 -16.02 -21.44 11.76
N ILE A 26 -14.74 -21.53 12.14
CA ILE A 26 -13.94 -22.75 12.06
C ILE A 26 -13.63 -23.31 13.45
N SER A 27 -13.40 -24.65 13.53
CA SER A 27 -13.07 -25.29 14.80
C SER A 27 -11.69 -24.88 15.33
N GLU A 28 -11.49 -25.00 16.64
CA GLU A 28 -10.18 -24.74 17.26
C GLU A 28 -9.08 -25.63 16.65
N GLU A 29 -9.40 -26.88 16.32
CA GLU A 29 -8.44 -27.79 15.67
C GLU A 29 -8.02 -27.26 14.28
N GLN A 30 -8.96 -26.72 13.52
CA GLN A 30 -8.67 -26.10 12.22
C GLN A 30 -7.80 -24.85 12.38
N GLN A 31 -8.06 -24.02 13.40
CA GLN A 31 -7.23 -22.85 13.72
C GLN A 31 -5.81 -23.25 14.08
N ILE A 32 -5.65 -24.26 14.95
CA ILE A 32 -4.33 -24.78 15.34
C ILE A 32 -3.59 -25.31 14.10
N MET A 33 -4.25 -26.11 13.28
CA MET A 33 -3.64 -26.70 12.07
C MET A 33 -3.20 -25.60 11.09
N PHE A 34 -4.03 -24.58 10.87
CA PHE A 34 -3.68 -23.46 10.01
C PHE A 34 -2.46 -22.71 10.54
N LYS A 35 -2.47 -22.31 11.83
CA LYS A 35 -1.35 -21.62 12.47
C LYS A 35 -0.05 -22.40 12.37
N GLN A 36 -0.10 -23.73 12.63
CA GLN A 36 1.08 -24.59 12.50
C GLN A 36 1.65 -24.60 11.08
N LYS A 37 0.78 -24.70 10.06
CA LYS A 37 1.21 -24.69 8.65
C LYS A 37 1.75 -23.32 8.25
N VAL A 38 1.16 -22.21 8.68
CA VAL A 38 1.70 -20.86 8.46
C VAL A 38 3.10 -20.74 9.07
N LEU A 39 3.27 -21.14 10.34
CA LEU A 39 4.58 -21.11 11.00
C LEU A 39 5.59 -22.00 10.26
N GLN A 40 5.18 -23.14 9.71
CA GLN A 40 6.04 -23.99 8.91
C GLN A 40 6.47 -23.31 7.61
N ILE A 41 5.56 -22.64 6.88
CA ILE A 41 5.88 -21.85 5.69
C ILE A 41 6.94 -20.78 6.03
N LEU A 42 6.76 -20.06 7.12
CA LEU A 42 7.68 -19.01 7.54
C LEU A 42 9.06 -19.60 7.98
N ALA A 43 9.06 -20.72 8.69
CA ALA A 43 10.28 -21.36 9.18
C ALA A 43 11.12 -21.99 8.07
N THR A 44 10.49 -22.41 6.98
CA THR A 44 11.16 -23.06 5.83
C THR A 44 11.37 -22.13 4.64
N ALA A 45 11.15 -20.82 4.84
CA ALA A 45 11.32 -19.82 3.78
C ALA A 45 12.76 -19.83 3.24
N ALA A 46 12.90 -19.91 1.92
CA ALA A 46 14.19 -19.88 1.25
C ALA A 46 14.81 -18.46 1.23
N ASP A 47 16.13 -18.38 1.13
CA ASP A 47 16.88 -17.11 1.13
C ASP A 47 16.49 -16.14 0.00
N ASN A 48 15.93 -16.65 -1.09
CA ASN A 48 15.48 -15.87 -2.24
C ASN A 48 13.99 -15.47 -2.17
N GLU A 49 13.25 -15.87 -1.15
CA GLU A 49 11.85 -15.53 -0.98
C GLU A 49 11.68 -14.16 -0.33
N SER A 50 10.67 -13.44 -0.76
CA SER A 50 10.26 -12.16 -0.20
C SER A 50 8.97 -12.30 0.62
N ALA A 51 8.67 -11.33 1.48
CA ALA A 51 7.43 -11.32 2.27
C ALA A 51 6.16 -11.47 1.40
N PRO A 52 6.00 -10.78 0.26
CA PRO A 52 4.83 -10.99 -0.61
C PRO A 52 4.72 -12.41 -1.18
N MET A 53 5.85 -13.07 -1.47
CA MET A 53 5.83 -14.48 -1.94
C MET A 53 5.31 -15.42 -0.83
N LEU A 54 5.68 -15.16 0.43
CA LEU A 54 5.20 -15.94 1.57
C LEU A 54 3.73 -15.69 1.85
N VAL A 55 3.27 -14.42 1.72
CA VAL A 55 1.82 -14.11 1.79
C VAL A 55 1.05 -14.90 0.76
N ASN A 56 1.51 -14.96 -0.49
CA ASN A 56 0.85 -15.75 -1.54
C ASN A 56 0.76 -17.24 -1.19
N LYS A 57 1.83 -17.84 -0.62
CA LYS A 57 1.79 -19.23 -0.15
C LYS A 57 0.79 -19.44 0.99
N ILE A 58 0.69 -18.47 1.90
CA ILE A 58 -0.28 -18.53 3.01
C ILE A 58 -1.71 -18.36 2.48
N ASP A 59 -1.92 -17.52 1.47
CA ASP A 59 -3.22 -17.35 0.83
C ASP A 59 -3.65 -18.63 0.08
N GLN A 60 -2.72 -19.30 -0.59
CA GLN A 60 -2.97 -20.61 -1.20
C GLN A 60 -3.35 -21.65 -0.14
N LEU A 61 -2.61 -21.72 0.97
CA LEU A 61 -2.95 -22.58 2.10
C LEU A 61 -4.35 -22.30 2.65
N ARG A 62 -4.73 -21.01 2.75
CA ARG A 62 -6.06 -20.59 3.22
C ARG A 62 -7.16 -21.05 2.28
N MET A 63 -6.92 -20.90 0.97
CA MET A 63 -7.84 -21.40 -0.05
C MET A 63 -7.99 -22.93 0.01
N GLU A 64 -6.89 -23.67 0.17
CA GLU A 64 -6.91 -25.13 0.28
C GLU A 64 -7.66 -25.61 1.54
N MET A 65 -7.47 -24.95 2.67
CA MET A 65 -8.05 -25.39 3.94
C MET A 65 -9.51 -24.95 4.13
N PHE A 66 -9.87 -23.77 3.63
CA PHE A 66 -11.15 -23.14 3.95
C PHE A 66 -11.99 -22.81 2.71
N GLY A 67 -11.46 -22.96 1.51
CA GLY A 67 -12.15 -22.64 0.26
C GLY A 67 -12.40 -21.15 0.02
N SER A 68 -11.86 -20.28 0.87
CA SER A 68 -12.00 -18.83 0.76
C SER A 68 -10.74 -18.10 1.24
N ASN A 69 -10.45 -16.98 0.60
CA ASN A 69 -9.55 -15.97 1.14
C ASN A 69 -10.35 -14.89 1.87
N THR A 70 -9.69 -14.11 2.70
CA THR A 70 -10.32 -12.91 3.28
C THR A 70 -10.68 -11.97 2.12
N ASP A 71 -11.99 -11.77 1.91
CA ASP A 71 -12.47 -10.86 0.87
C ASP A 71 -12.53 -9.44 1.42
N TYR A 72 -11.67 -8.58 0.87
CA TYR A 72 -11.62 -7.15 1.19
C TYR A 72 -12.34 -6.29 0.15
N SER A 73 -13.08 -6.89 -0.81
CA SER A 73 -13.66 -6.15 -1.94
C SER A 73 -14.62 -5.05 -1.49
N GLU A 74 -15.51 -5.33 -0.57
CA GLU A 74 -16.49 -4.35 -0.06
C GLU A 74 -15.81 -3.19 0.67
N ILE A 75 -14.86 -3.48 1.56
CA ILE A 75 -14.15 -2.45 2.30
C ILE A 75 -13.24 -1.62 1.38
N LYS A 76 -12.62 -2.26 0.39
CA LYS A 76 -11.83 -1.57 -0.65
C LYS A 76 -12.71 -0.65 -1.49
N GLN A 77 -13.88 -1.12 -1.91
CA GLN A 77 -14.83 -0.30 -2.66
C GLN A 77 -15.30 0.90 -1.83
N TYR A 78 -15.68 0.68 -0.58
CA TYR A 78 -16.10 1.73 0.33
C TYR A 78 -15.03 2.83 0.46
N PHE A 79 -13.78 2.47 0.72
CA PHE A 79 -12.71 3.45 0.86
C PHE A 79 -12.32 4.13 -0.46
N ASN A 80 -12.41 3.44 -1.59
CA ASN A 80 -12.24 4.08 -2.89
C ASN A 80 -13.30 5.19 -3.08
N GLU A 81 -14.56 4.89 -2.81
CA GLU A 81 -15.65 5.87 -2.91
C GLU A 81 -15.48 7.01 -1.91
N TYR A 82 -15.04 6.71 -0.69
CA TYR A 82 -14.77 7.71 0.34
C TYR A 82 -13.64 8.65 -0.07
N VAL A 83 -12.52 8.14 -0.56
CA VAL A 83 -11.38 8.94 -1.03
C VAL A 83 -11.77 9.77 -2.25
N MET A 84 -12.53 9.21 -3.20
CA MET A 84 -13.03 9.95 -4.36
C MET A 84 -13.86 11.19 -3.97
N LYS A 85 -14.65 11.12 -2.91
CA LYS A 85 -15.40 12.29 -2.39
C LYS A 85 -14.49 13.42 -1.88
N LYS A 86 -13.23 13.11 -1.56
CA LYS A 86 -12.23 14.10 -1.10
C LYS A 86 -11.36 14.64 -2.24
N GLN A 87 -11.44 14.05 -3.43
CA GLN A 87 -10.59 14.39 -4.57
C GLN A 87 -10.56 15.90 -4.85
N THR A 88 -11.72 16.54 -5.01
CA THR A 88 -11.79 17.99 -5.32
C THR A 88 -11.10 18.86 -4.27
N ARG A 89 -11.19 18.49 -2.99
CA ARG A 89 -10.48 19.19 -1.91
C ARG A 89 -8.98 19.02 -2.02
N ILE A 90 -8.52 17.80 -2.27
CA ILE A 90 -7.10 17.46 -2.41
C ILE A 90 -6.50 18.19 -3.61
N GLU A 91 -7.16 18.14 -4.76
CA GLU A 91 -6.80 18.86 -5.99
C GLU A 91 -6.66 20.37 -5.71
N TYR A 92 -7.62 20.95 -5.03
CA TYR A 92 -7.58 22.37 -4.68
C TYR A 92 -6.36 22.70 -3.80
N GLU A 93 -6.06 21.87 -2.80
CA GLU A 93 -4.92 22.10 -1.91
C GLU A 93 -3.57 21.91 -2.62
N VAL A 94 -3.50 20.98 -3.58
CA VAL A 94 -2.29 20.80 -4.43
C VAL A 94 -2.08 22.01 -5.32
N VAL A 95 -3.12 22.46 -6.04
CA VAL A 95 -3.03 23.60 -6.96
C VAL A 95 -2.68 24.92 -6.22
N LYS A 96 -3.12 25.08 -4.98
CA LYS A 96 -2.84 26.25 -4.14
C LYS A 96 -1.51 26.22 -3.42
N ALA A 97 -0.82 25.08 -3.40
CA ALA A 97 0.47 24.96 -2.74
C ALA A 97 1.57 25.73 -3.52
N GLU A 98 2.50 26.32 -2.80
CA GLU A 98 3.68 26.98 -3.38
C GLU A 98 4.54 25.98 -4.18
N ASP A 99 4.74 24.76 -3.64
CA ASP A 99 5.34 23.64 -4.34
C ASP A 99 4.29 22.54 -4.54
N GLN A 100 3.69 22.51 -5.73
CA GLN A 100 2.63 21.59 -6.09
C GLN A 100 3.10 20.14 -6.10
N LEU A 101 4.33 19.89 -6.60
CA LEU A 101 4.90 18.54 -6.63
C LEU A 101 5.11 18.01 -5.20
N MET A 102 5.68 18.82 -4.32
CA MET A 102 5.85 18.47 -2.92
C MET A 102 4.49 18.12 -2.28
N ARG A 103 3.48 18.94 -2.49
CA ARG A 103 2.14 18.72 -1.93
C ARG A 103 1.50 17.45 -2.47
N ALA A 104 1.62 17.19 -3.76
CA ALA A 104 1.12 15.97 -4.38
C ALA A 104 1.80 14.71 -3.81
N LEU A 105 3.13 14.77 -3.63
CA LEU A 105 3.88 13.66 -3.00
C LEU A 105 3.45 13.41 -1.55
N GLN A 106 3.24 14.48 -0.77
CA GLN A 106 2.75 14.39 0.60
C GLN A 106 1.40 13.68 0.69
N TYR A 107 0.46 14.02 -0.21
CA TYR A 107 -0.84 13.33 -0.28
C TYR A 107 -0.69 11.88 -0.75
N ALA A 108 0.15 11.60 -1.73
CA ALA A 108 0.40 10.24 -2.16
C ALA A 108 0.98 9.35 -1.05
N MET A 109 1.93 9.88 -0.28
CA MET A 109 2.44 9.17 0.90
C MET A 109 1.34 8.93 1.94
N THR A 110 0.41 9.87 2.09
CA THR A 110 -0.76 9.69 2.97
C THR A 110 -1.67 8.56 2.46
N GLY A 111 -1.90 8.47 1.16
CA GLY A 111 -2.67 7.39 0.54
C GLY A 111 -2.09 6.00 0.83
N ASN A 112 -0.77 5.89 0.89
CA ASN A 112 -0.07 4.64 1.20
C ASN A 112 -0.28 4.14 2.65
N TYR A 113 -0.79 4.99 3.55
CA TYR A 113 -1.22 4.56 4.89
C TYR A 113 -2.54 3.75 4.88
N ILE A 114 -3.29 3.74 3.75
CA ILE A 114 -4.53 2.96 3.63
C ILE A 114 -4.19 1.54 3.16
N ASP A 115 -3.43 0.83 3.94
CA ASP A 115 -3.13 -0.59 3.71
C ASP A 115 -3.98 -1.48 4.61
N PHE A 116 -5.07 -2.04 4.04
CA PHE A 116 -5.94 -2.98 4.76
C PHE A 116 -5.25 -4.32 5.05
N GLY A 117 -4.12 -4.59 4.39
CA GLY A 117 -3.31 -5.77 4.68
C GLY A 117 -2.52 -5.64 5.97
N ALA A 118 -2.10 -4.43 6.32
CA ALA A 118 -1.24 -4.14 7.45
C ALA A 118 -1.95 -3.48 8.64
N MET A 119 -3.12 -2.86 8.45
CA MET A 119 -3.84 -2.15 9.51
C MET A 119 -5.02 -2.97 10.03
N GLU A 120 -5.11 -3.12 11.34
CA GLU A 120 -6.23 -3.80 12.03
C GLU A 120 -7.56 -3.01 11.90
N SER A 121 -7.49 -1.70 11.72
CA SER A 121 -8.66 -0.85 11.47
C SER A 121 -8.28 0.43 10.75
N VAL A 122 -8.96 0.74 9.64
CA VAL A 122 -8.93 2.05 8.99
C VAL A 122 -10.27 2.72 9.31
N SER A 123 -10.25 3.84 10.04
CA SER A 123 -11.45 4.65 10.27
C SER A 123 -11.41 5.95 9.46
N GLU A 124 -12.58 6.50 9.16
CA GLU A 124 -12.69 7.78 8.47
C GLU A 124 -12.03 8.92 9.26
N GLU A 125 -12.17 8.92 10.59
CA GLU A 125 -11.59 9.93 11.47
C GLU A 125 -10.07 9.91 11.35
N LYS A 126 -9.46 8.72 11.42
CA LYS A 126 -8.01 8.58 11.29
C LYS A 126 -7.51 8.99 9.92
N PHE A 127 -8.28 8.69 8.88
CA PHE A 127 -7.96 9.12 7.53
C PHE A 127 -8.01 10.64 7.37
N GLU A 128 -9.03 11.32 7.94
CA GLU A 128 -9.09 12.79 7.96
C GLU A 128 -7.90 13.41 8.71
N GLU A 129 -7.51 12.83 9.85
CA GLU A 129 -6.31 13.27 10.59
C GLU A 129 -5.05 13.16 9.72
N LEU A 130 -4.91 12.06 8.98
CA LEU A 130 -3.78 11.85 8.06
C LEU A 130 -3.81 12.87 6.91
N LEU A 131 -4.97 13.14 6.31
CA LEU A 131 -5.10 14.16 5.27
C LEU A 131 -4.71 15.56 5.78
N VAL A 132 -5.14 15.92 6.99
CA VAL A 132 -4.79 17.21 7.59
C VAL A 132 -3.28 17.29 7.90
N SER A 133 -2.68 16.19 8.31
CA SER A 133 -1.26 16.11 8.64
C SER A 133 -0.34 15.93 7.42
N ALA A 134 -0.88 15.60 6.25
CA ALA A 134 -0.11 15.35 5.03
C ALA A 134 0.91 16.47 4.74
N LYS A 135 0.52 17.72 4.88
CA LYS A 135 1.37 18.90 4.65
C LYS A 135 2.60 19.00 5.55
N PHE A 136 2.65 18.23 6.63
CA PHE A 136 3.79 18.19 7.55
C PHE A 136 4.72 17.01 7.29
N ILE A 137 4.41 16.14 6.32
CA ILE A 137 5.29 15.05 5.92
C ILE A 137 6.54 15.66 5.30
N SER A 138 7.70 15.35 5.89
CA SER A 138 9.00 15.77 5.34
C SER A 138 9.50 14.74 4.34
N LEU A 139 10.02 15.21 3.22
CA LEU A 139 10.77 14.43 2.25
C LEU A 139 12.27 14.71 2.43
N ASP A 140 13.10 13.74 2.10
CA ASP A 140 14.53 13.97 2.01
C ASP A 140 14.81 15.02 0.93
N GLU A 141 15.48 16.11 1.30
CA GLU A 141 15.73 17.25 0.39
C GLU A 141 16.57 16.87 -0.83
N GLN A 142 17.53 15.96 -0.65
CA GLN A 142 18.40 15.56 -1.75
C GLN A 142 17.64 14.66 -2.72
N GLU A 143 16.87 13.70 -2.21
CA GLU A 143 16.05 12.83 -3.05
C GLU A 143 14.94 13.60 -3.76
N TYR A 144 14.36 14.61 -3.12
CA TYR A 144 13.37 15.47 -3.75
C TYR A 144 13.98 16.29 -4.90
N LYS A 145 15.20 16.82 -4.73
CA LYS A 145 15.93 17.52 -5.80
C LYS A 145 16.27 16.58 -6.96
N ASN A 146 16.71 15.35 -6.64
CA ASN A 146 17.00 14.33 -7.64
C ASN A 146 15.75 14.03 -8.47
N LEU A 147 14.61 13.80 -7.80
CA LEU A 147 13.33 13.57 -8.46
C LEU A 147 12.92 14.72 -9.40
N LYS A 148 13.06 15.98 -8.95
CA LYS A 148 12.78 17.16 -9.81
C LYS A 148 13.62 17.16 -11.07
N ASN A 149 14.91 16.92 -10.94
CA ASN A 149 15.82 16.88 -12.09
C ASN A 149 15.49 15.73 -13.05
N ASP A 150 15.14 14.54 -12.51
CA ASP A 150 14.74 13.39 -13.32
C ASP A 150 13.45 13.69 -14.08
N LEU A 151 12.48 14.33 -13.44
CA LEU A 151 11.21 14.71 -14.06
C LEU A 151 11.37 15.73 -15.20
N GLU A 152 12.33 16.64 -15.13
CA GLU A 152 12.61 17.60 -16.19
C GLU A 152 13.11 16.94 -17.50
N THR A 153 13.77 15.79 -17.39
CA THR A 153 14.39 15.08 -18.52
C THR A 153 13.64 13.81 -18.93
N ALA A 154 12.74 13.31 -18.08
CA ALA A 154 12.00 12.09 -18.32
C ALA A 154 11.04 12.23 -19.51
N LYS A 155 11.10 11.28 -20.44
CA LYS A 155 10.14 11.15 -21.54
C LYS A 155 8.94 10.27 -21.17
N THR A 156 9.12 9.38 -20.22
CA THR A 156 8.10 8.43 -19.76
C THR A 156 8.24 8.26 -18.26
N ILE A 157 7.12 8.30 -17.56
CA ILE A 157 7.02 8.00 -16.14
C ILE A 157 6.16 6.75 -15.98
N VAL A 158 6.67 5.76 -15.24
CA VAL A 158 5.90 4.57 -14.84
C VAL A 158 5.53 4.74 -13.38
N PHE A 159 4.23 4.73 -13.10
CA PHE A 159 3.72 4.83 -11.75
C PHE A 159 3.11 3.49 -11.32
N LEU A 160 3.62 2.91 -10.24
CA LEU A 160 3.13 1.65 -9.69
C LEU A 160 2.19 1.96 -8.53
N HIS A 161 0.95 1.49 -8.63
CA HIS A 161 -0.05 1.61 -7.56
C HIS A 161 -0.11 0.30 -6.77
N ASP A 162 -0.17 0.40 -5.46
CA ASP A 162 -0.22 -0.75 -4.55
C ASP A 162 -1.58 -0.84 -3.84
N ASN A 163 -2.07 0.25 -3.28
CA ASN A 163 -3.23 0.25 -2.40
C ASN A 163 -4.50 0.81 -3.06
N CYS A 164 -5.67 0.41 -2.52
CA CYS A 164 -6.94 1.03 -2.91
C CYS A 164 -7.01 2.48 -2.41
N GLY A 165 -7.70 3.34 -3.15
CA GLY A 165 -7.77 4.78 -2.87
C GLY A 165 -6.54 5.58 -3.28
N GLU A 166 -5.36 4.96 -3.34
CA GLU A 166 -4.11 5.62 -3.74
C GLU A 166 -4.20 6.22 -5.14
N ILE A 167 -4.85 5.51 -6.07
CA ILE A 167 -5.04 5.98 -7.45
C ILE A 167 -5.74 7.36 -7.52
N VAL A 168 -6.57 7.71 -6.55
CA VAL A 168 -7.24 9.02 -6.52
C VAL A 168 -6.23 10.12 -6.24
N PHE A 169 -5.29 9.88 -5.31
CA PHE A 169 -4.20 10.82 -5.01
C PHE A 169 -3.22 10.94 -6.17
N ASP A 170 -3.03 9.85 -6.89
CA ASP A 170 -2.06 9.76 -7.98
C ASP A 170 -2.62 10.22 -9.31
N SER A 171 -3.93 10.12 -9.53
CA SER A 171 -4.58 10.56 -10.78
C SER A 171 -4.50 12.08 -10.97
N ASP A 172 -4.44 12.83 -9.87
CA ASP A 172 -4.31 14.29 -9.89
C ASP A 172 -2.98 14.77 -10.50
N ARG A 173 -1.95 13.93 -10.43
CA ARG A 173 -0.64 14.19 -11.02
C ARG A 173 -0.65 14.22 -12.54
N LYS A 174 -1.63 13.58 -13.21
CA LYS A 174 -1.69 13.54 -14.67
C LYS A 174 -1.88 14.90 -15.31
N ASN A 175 -2.60 15.80 -14.62
CA ASN A 175 -3.07 17.02 -15.22
C ASN A 175 -2.20 18.26 -14.91
N HIS A 176 -1.44 18.26 -13.82
CA HIS A 176 -0.75 19.47 -13.36
C HIS A 176 0.74 19.32 -13.05
N THR A 177 1.18 18.17 -12.55
CA THR A 177 2.54 18.03 -12.01
C THR A 177 3.53 17.38 -12.99
N PHE A 178 3.05 16.55 -13.93
CA PHE A 178 3.88 15.82 -14.91
C PHE A 178 3.60 16.22 -16.36
N SER A 179 3.05 17.39 -16.59
CA SER A 179 2.68 17.86 -17.93
C SER A 179 3.87 18.00 -18.89
N SER A 180 5.09 18.05 -18.39
CA SER A 180 6.34 18.07 -19.19
C SER A 180 6.81 16.68 -19.61
N ALA A 181 6.40 15.61 -18.93
CA ALA A 181 6.73 14.24 -19.31
C ALA A 181 5.77 13.71 -20.36
N GLY A 182 6.27 13.23 -21.49
CA GLY A 182 5.46 12.90 -22.67
C GLY A 182 4.48 11.73 -22.49
N THR A 183 4.71 10.79 -21.56
CA THR A 183 3.84 9.62 -21.37
C THR A 183 3.87 9.18 -19.90
N LEU A 184 2.70 9.04 -19.30
CA LEU A 184 2.52 8.43 -17.98
C LEU A 184 1.92 7.03 -18.15
N LEU A 185 2.64 6.01 -17.72
CA LEU A 185 2.15 4.63 -17.68
C LEU A 185 1.77 4.29 -16.23
N LEU A 186 0.51 3.90 -16.04
CA LEU A 186 0.00 3.41 -14.76
C LEU A 186 -0.03 1.88 -14.82
N CYS A 187 0.68 1.24 -13.90
CA CYS A 187 0.65 -0.21 -13.72
C CYS A 187 -0.08 -0.54 -12.41
N LYS A 188 -0.95 -1.54 -12.48
CA LYS A 188 -1.75 -2.01 -11.34
C LYS A 188 -1.25 -3.38 -10.90
#